data_446dae53252dba347c565bec959d2e77
#
_entry.id   446dae53252dba347c565bec959d2e77
#
_cell.length_a   1.000
_cell.length_b   1.000
_cell.length_c   1.000
_cell.angle_alpha   90.00
_cell.angle_beta   90.00
_cell.angle_gamma   90.00
#
_symmetry.space_group_name_H-M   'P 1'
#
loop_
_entity.id
_entity.type
_entity.pdbx_description
1 polymer ?
#
loop_
_entity_poly.entity_id
_entity_poly.type
_entity_poly.pdbx_seq_one_letter_code
_entity_poly.pdbx_strand_id
1 'polypeptide(L)'
;MTRIPVEGLVFDVDVAGPEDGEPVLLLHGFPHNRLSWSEVSPVLHPAGLRTIAPDQRGYSPDARPAETGAYALRELAGDALGILSALDIESAHVVGHDWGAVVGWYLAARTPERVRSLTAVAFPHLDAYRYALRVDPEQREHSGYIEALGAESAAADFLADGAARLEAWYRQPGAGVLSEEQIQRYLRTHTAPGTLRAALRWYGAGTLLSDEPLGPVTVPTTYVWSERDPAVGAFASEQTAHHVTGDYRSVRLAGVSHWQPQQFPETVAAEILRRVGHG
;
A
#
# COMPACT_ATOMS: atom_id res chain seq x y z
N MET A 1 -5.66 5.79 -17.95
CA MET A 1 -6.46 6.02 -16.73
C MET A 1 -7.93 5.83 -17.07
N THR A 2 -8.60 4.98 -16.33
CA THR A 2 -10.05 4.66 -16.45
C THR A 2 -10.74 5.08 -15.17
N ARG A 3 -11.96 5.57 -15.26
CA ARG A 3 -12.77 5.93 -14.08
C ARG A 3 -13.76 4.81 -13.78
N ILE A 4 -13.63 4.21 -12.60
CA ILE A 4 -14.41 3.03 -12.20
C ILE A 4 -15.35 3.39 -11.04
N PRO A 5 -16.68 3.30 -11.23
CA PRO A 5 -17.65 3.51 -10.17
C PRO A 5 -17.74 2.27 -9.26
N VAL A 6 -17.69 2.50 -7.93
CA VAL A 6 -17.88 1.49 -6.90
C VAL A 6 -18.69 2.10 -5.76
N GLU A 7 -19.89 1.58 -5.47
CA GLU A 7 -20.73 1.94 -4.32
C GLU A 7 -20.91 3.47 -4.11
N GLY A 8 -21.12 4.21 -5.21
CA GLY A 8 -21.35 5.66 -5.16
C GLY A 8 -20.05 6.51 -5.14
N LEU A 9 -18.88 5.90 -5.09
CA LEU A 9 -17.59 6.54 -5.29
C LEU A 9 -17.08 6.28 -6.71
N VAL A 10 -16.14 7.10 -7.19
CA VAL A 10 -15.50 6.88 -8.50
C VAL A 10 -13.98 6.91 -8.33
N PHE A 11 -13.34 5.83 -8.74
CA PHE A 11 -11.90 5.64 -8.64
C PHE A 11 -11.19 5.89 -9.97
N ASP A 12 -10.09 6.64 -9.91
CA ASP A 12 -9.15 6.77 -11.01
C ASP A 12 -8.21 5.54 -11.00
N VAL A 13 -8.22 4.74 -12.07
CA VAL A 13 -7.50 3.47 -12.13
C VAL A 13 -6.67 3.40 -13.40
N ASP A 14 -5.39 3.06 -13.29
CA ASP A 14 -4.58 2.70 -14.43
C ASP A 14 -4.72 1.19 -14.67
N VAL A 15 -5.28 0.83 -15.83
CA VAL A 15 -5.39 -0.55 -16.30
C VAL A 15 -4.48 -0.68 -17.52
N ALA A 16 -3.53 -1.61 -17.48
CA ALA A 16 -2.51 -1.77 -18.51
C ALA A 16 -2.05 -3.24 -18.65
N GLY A 17 -1.35 -3.55 -19.76
CA GLY A 17 -0.95 -4.92 -20.09
C GLY A 17 -1.96 -5.60 -21.01
N PRO A 18 -1.78 -6.92 -21.32
CA PRO A 18 -2.70 -7.67 -22.16
C PRO A 18 -4.12 -7.68 -21.61
N GLU A 19 -5.12 -7.55 -22.46
CA GLU A 19 -6.52 -7.50 -22.05
C GLU A 19 -6.99 -8.80 -21.39
N ASP A 20 -6.51 -9.93 -21.90
CA ASP A 20 -6.70 -11.28 -21.40
C ASP A 20 -5.62 -11.73 -20.40
N GLY A 21 -4.73 -10.82 -20.00
CA GLY A 21 -3.63 -11.10 -19.09
C GLY A 21 -4.10 -11.45 -17.67
N GLU A 22 -3.27 -12.22 -16.97
CA GLU A 22 -3.53 -12.58 -15.58
C GLU A 22 -3.55 -11.34 -14.67
N PRO A 23 -4.63 -11.11 -13.88
CA PRO A 23 -4.84 -9.83 -13.20
C PRO A 23 -3.95 -9.68 -11.96
N VAL A 24 -3.31 -8.51 -11.86
CA VAL A 24 -2.51 -8.06 -10.73
C VAL A 24 -3.04 -6.73 -10.23
N LEU A 25 -3.58 -6.70 -9.02
CA LEU A 25 -4.04 -5.49 -8.34
C LEU A 25 -2.86 -4.88 -7.58
N LEU A 26 -2.55 -3.62 -7.89
CA LEU A 26 -1.40 -2.88 -7.35
C LEU A 26 -1.87 -1.75 -6.41
N LEU A 27 -1.72 -1.94 -5.10
CA LEU A 27 -2.19 -1.02 -4.07
C LEU A 27 -1.04 -0.19 -3.51
N HIS A 28 -1.13 1.14 -3.67
CA HIS A 28 -0.12 2.08 -3.16
C HIS A 28 -0.31 2.40 -1.67
N GLY A 29 0.69 3.04 -1.05
CA GLY A 29 0.61 3.56 0.30
C GLY A 29 0.68 5.09 0.38
N PHE A 30 0.88 5.60 1.60
CA PHE A 30 1.08 7.02 1.86
C PHE A 30 2.59 7.36 1.92
N PRO A 31 3.05 8.48 1.39
CA PRO A 31 2.32 9.54 0.69
C PRO A 31 2.38 9.40 -0.84
N HIS A 32 2.19 8.21 -1.36
CA HIS A 32 2.20 7.92 -2.78
C HIS A 32 0.79 7.86 -3.38
N ASN A 33 0.68 7.48 -4.64
CA ASN A 33 -0.56 7.23 -5.37
C ASN A 33 -0.31 6.12 -6.41
N ARG A 34 -1.27 5.83 -7.31
CA ARG A 34 -1.13 4.78 -8.33
C ARG A 34 0.15 4.88 -9.15
N LEU A 35 0.71 6.09 -9.32
CA LEU A 35 1.94 6.30 -10.09
C LEU A 35 3.20 5.68 -9.44
N SER A 36 3.12 5.24 -8.18
CA SER A 36 4.20 4.49 -7.54
C SER A 36 4.53 3.18 -8.27
N TRP A 37 3.60 2.68 -9.06
CA TRP A 37 3.74 1.45 -9.82
C TRP A 37 4.17 1.66 -11.28
N SER A 38 4.40 2.93 -11.70
CA SER A 38 4.70 3.26 -13.10
C SER A 38 5.97 2.62 -13.66
N GLU A 39 6.93 2.27 -12.82
CA GLU A 39 8.18 1.61 -13.23
C GLU A 39 8.10 0.08 -13.04
N VAL A 40 7.27 -0.40 -12.12
CA VAL A 40 7.06 -1.85 -11.88
C VAL A 40 6.12 -2.45 -12.93
N SER A 41 5.00 -1.79 -13.22
CA SER A 41 3.95 -2.33 -14.13
C SER A 41 4.47 -2.73 -15.51
N PRO A 42 5.30 -1.93 -16.20
CA PRO A 42 5.80 -2.28 -17.53
C PRO A 42 6.67 -3.55 -17.55
N VAL A 43 7.32 -3.88 -16.43
CA VAL A 43 8.13 -5.11 -16.31
C VAL A 43 7.25 -6.36 -16.24
N LEU A 44 6.02 -6.23 -15.75
CA LEU A 44 5.06 -7.33 -15.58
C LEU A 44 4.33 -7.69 -16.88
N HIS A 45 4.09 -6.71 -17.74
CA HIS A 45 3.28 -6.90 -18.95
C HIS A 45 3.83 -7.93 -19.95
N PRO A 46 5.16 -8.00 -20.23
CA PRO A 46 5.71 -9.02 -21.11
C PRO A 46 5.53 -10.46 -20.61
N ALA A 47 5.32 -10.65 -19.32
CA ALA A 47 4.99 -11.95 -18.72
C ALA A 47 3.49 -12.30 -18.80
N GLY A 48 2.68 -11.54 -19.56
CA GLY A 48 1.25 -11.80 -19.71
C GLY A 48 0.40 -11.33 -18.52
N LEU A 49 0.92 -10.43 -17.68
CA LEU A 49 0.17 -9.89 -16.55
C LEU A 49 -0.56 -8.60 -16.93
N ARG A 50 -1.81 -8.48 -16.49
CA ARG A 50 -2.63 -7.27 -16.60
C ARG A 50 -2.64 -6.55 -15.26
N THR A 51 -2.12 -5.33 -15.22
CA THR A 51 -2.03 -4.54 -13.99
C THR A 51 -3.22 -3.61 -13.79
N ILE A 52 -3.73 -3.54 -12.57
CA ILE A 52 -4.83 -2.68 -12.14
C ILE A 52 -4.31 -1.87 -10.95
N ALA A 53 -4.03 -0.58 -11.15
CA ALA A 53 -3.47 0.31 -10.14
C ALA A 53 -4.44 1.46 -9.86
N PRO A 54 -5.25 1.43 -8.79
CA PRO A 54 -6.13 2.51 -8.42
C PRO A 54 -5.41 3.61 -7.64
N ASP A 55 -5.85 4.86 -7.78
CA ASP A 55 -5.80 5.85 -6.73
C ASP A 55 -6.86 5.47 -5.70
N GLN A 56 -6.43 4.97 -4.54
CA GLN A 56 -7.33 4.41 -3.54
C GLN A 56 -8.22 5.49 -2.88
N ARG A 57 -9.15 5.09 -2.02
CA ARG A 57 -10.05 5.99 -1.26
C ARG A 57 -9.25 7.11 -0.58
N GLY A 58 -9.68 8.36 -0.76
CA GLY A 58 -8.97 9.55 -0.32
C GLY A 58 -8.06 10.18 -1.36
N TYR A 59 -7.59 9.41 -2.34
CA TYR A 59 -6.69 9.89 -3.40
C TYR A 59 -7.46 10.21 -4.69
N SER A 60 -8.35 9.34 -5.14
CA SER A 60 -9.26 9.65 -6.24
C SER A 60 -10.17 10.82 -5.88
N PRO A 61 -10.33 11.84 -6.76
CA PRO A 61 -11.10 13.04 -6.45
C PRO A 61 -12.55 12.77 -6.01
N ASP A 62 -13.20 11.79 -6.64
CA ASP A 62 -14.60 11.44 -6.39
C ASP A 62 -14.75 10.23 -5.44
N ALA A 63 -13.67 9.90 -4.68
CA ALA A 63 -13.66 8.86 -3.66
C ALA A 63 -13.10 9.40 -2.31
N ARG A 64 -13.65 10.53 -1.85
CA ARG A 64 -13.20 11.24 -0.63
C ARG A 64 -14.35 11.47 0.35
N PRO A 65 -14.88 10.42 0.99
CA PRO A 65 -15.92 10.58 2.02
C PRO A 65 -15.46 11.54 3.13
N ALA A 66 -16.40 12.28 3.71
CA ALA A 66 -16.08 13.25 4.76
C ALA A 66 -15.77 12.59 6.10
N GLU A 67 -16.39 11.47 6.38
CA GLU A 67 -16.35 10.80 7.68
C GLU A 67 -15.10 9.91 7.82
N THR A 68 -14.35 10.04 8.91
CA THR A 68 -13.15 9.23 9.17
C THR A 68 -13.47 7.72 9.24
N GLY A 69 -14.62 7.34 9.79
CA GLY A 69 -15.07 5.93 9.82
C GLY A 69 -15.23 5.28 8.45
N ALA A 70 -15.45 6.09 7.40
CA ALA A 70 -15.48 5.60 6.02
C ALA A 70 -14.11 5.14 5.49
N TYR A 71 -13.04 5.33 6.25
CA TYR A 71 -11.68 4.87 5.93
C TYR A 71 -11.26 3.66 6.75
N ALA A 72 -12.21 2.97 7.38
CA ALA A 72 -11.95 1.69 8.03
C ALA A 72 -11.42 0.66 7.02
N LEU A 73 -10.56 -0.24 7.47
CA LEU A 73 -9.85 -1.19 6.60
C LEU A 73 -10.80 -2.05 5.75
N ARG A 74 -11.98 -2.42 6.28
CA ARG A 74 -13.01 -3.15 5.52
C ARG A 74 -13.55 -2.35 4.32
N GLU A 75 -13.65 -1.01 4.46
CA GLU A 75 -14.12 -0.14 3.38
C GLU A 75 -13.06 -0.03 2.27
N LEU A 76 -11.78 0.10 2.66
CA LEU A 76 -10.65 0.14 1.73
C LEU A 76 -10.52 -1.18 0.95
N ALA A 77 -10.70 -2.30 1.63
CA ALA A 77 -10.72 -3.62 1.02
C ALA A 77 -11.96 -3.81 0.12
N GLY A 78 -13.12 -3.31 0.54
CA GLY A 78 -14.35 -3.29 -0.26
C GLY A 78 -14.18 -2.56 -1.58
N ASP A 79 -13.50 -1.40 -1.58
CA ASP A 79 -13.18 -0.65 -2.80
C ASP A 79 -12.32 -1.48 -3.77
N ALA A 80 -11.27 -2.11 -3.25
CA ALA A 80 -10.38 -2.94 -4.05
C ALA A 80 -11.14 -4.10 -4.73
N LEU A 81 -12.02 -4.77 -3.99
CA LEU A 81 -12.87 -5.83 -4.52
C LEU A 81 -13.93 -5.29 -5.50
N GLY A 82 -14.50 -4.12 -5.22
CA GLY A 82 -15.46 -3.44 -6.09
C GLY A 82 -14.83 -3.06 -7.43
N ILE A 83 -13.60 -2.56 -7.43
CA ILE A 83 -12.83 -2.26 -8.66
C ILE A 83 -12.60 -3.53 -9.48
N LEU A 84 -12.18 -4.64 -8.85
CA LEU A 84 -12.02 -5.92 -9.55
C LEU A 84 -13.34 -6.40 -10.15
N SER A 85 -14.43 -6.33 -9.38
CA SER A 85 -15.76 -6.76 -9.82
C SER A 85 -16.28 -5.90 -10.99
N ALA A 86 -16.04 -4.59 -10.97
CA ALA A 86 -16.41 -3.68 -12.06
C ALA A 86 -15.62 -3.94 -13.37
N LEU A 87 -14.49 -4.67 -13.28
CA LEU A 87 -13.68 -5.12 -14.42
C LEU A 87 -13.93 -6.58 -14.78
N ASP A 88 -14.99 -7.22 -14.22
CA ASP A 88 -15.31 -8.64 -14.40
C ASP A 88 -14.18 -9.59 -13.95
N ILE A 89 -13.38 -9.18 -12.95
CA ILE A 89 -12.28 -9.96 -12.40
C ILE A 89 -12.74 -10.65 -11.10
N GLU A 90 -12.83 -11.97 -11.13
CA GLU A 90 -13.24 -12.78 -9.99
C GLU A 90 -12.16 -12.84 -8.91
N SER A 91 -10.89 -13.04 -9.29
CA SER A 91 -9.75 -13.09 -8.38
C SER A 91 -8.48 -12.54 -9.03
N ALA A 92 -7.59 -11.98 -8.23
CA ALA A 92 -6.35 -11.37 -8.71
C ALA A 92 -5.15 -11.72 -7.81
N HIS A 93 -3.95 -11.61 -8.35
CA HIS A 93 -2.75 -11.44 -7.53
C HIS A 93 -2.79 -10.05 -6.91
N VAL A 94 -2.60 -9.96 -5.60
CA VAL A 94 -2.60 -8.68 -4.88
C VAL A 94 -1.18 -8.29 -4.53
N VAL A 95 -0.79 -7.09 -4.91
CA VAL A 95 0.49 -6.48 -4.54
C VAL A 95 0.19 -5.20 -3.79
N GLY A 96 0.72 -5.05 -2.60
CA GLY A 96 0.52 -3.84 -1.81
C GLY A 96 1.83 -3.30 -1.27
N HIS A 97 1.97 -1.99 -1.24
CA HIS A 97 3.09 -1.30 -0.61
C HIS A 97 2.57 -0.42 0.53
N ASP A 98 3.21 -0.46 1.72
CA ASP A 98 2.85 0.35 2.88
C ASP A 98 1.37 0.14 3.25
N TRP A 99 0.52 1.16 3.28
CA TRP A 99 -0.93 1.03 3.49
C TRP A 99 -1.59 0.09 2.47
N GLY A 100 -1.10 0.05 1.23
CA GLY A 100 -1.58 -0.92 0.25
C GLY A 100 -1.29 -2.37 0.66
N ALA A 101 -0.16 -2.61 1.37
CA ALA A 101 0.11 -3.93 1.95
C ALA A 101 -0.84 -4.23 3.12
N VAL A 102 -1.19 -3.23 3.95
CA VAL A 102 -2.22 -3.41 5.01
C VAL A 102 -3.54 -3.87 4.43
N VAL A 103 -3.99 -3.23 3.32
CA VAL A 103 -5.20 -3.66 2.59
C VAL A 103 -5.01 -5.06 2.00
N GLY A 104 -3.85 -5.34 1.41
CA GLY A 104 -3.52 -6.65 0.85
C GLY A 104 -3.57 -7.77 1.88
N TRP A 105 -3.00 -7.55 3.07
CA TRP A 105 -3.09 -8.50 4.19
C TRP A 105 -4.54 -8.75 4.61
N TYR A 106 -5.36 -7.70 4.67
CA TYR A 106 -6.77 -7.84 4.99
C TYR A 106 -7.53 -8.67 3.94
N LEU A 107 -7.33 -8.38 2.66
CA LEU A 107 -7.93 -9.14 1.56
C LEU A 107 -7.53 -10.62 1.64
N ALA A 108 -6.23 -10.91 1.81
CA ALA A 108 -5.71 -12.27 1.88
C ALA A 108 -6.23 -13.07 3.09
N ALA A 109 -6.50 -12.41 4.22
CA ALA A 109 -6.99 -13.06 5.43
C ALA A 109 -8.53 -13.19 5.44
N ARG A 110 -9.28 -12.22 4.88
CA ARG A 110 -10.73 -12.13 5.01
C ARG A 110 -11.51 -12.57 3.76
N THR A 111 -10.87 -12.52 2.60
CA THR A 111 -11.45 -12.89 1.29
C THR A 111 -10.46 -13.72 0.46
N PRO A 112 -9.89 -14.81 1.01
CA PRO A 112 -8.83 -15.58 0.34
C PRO A 112 -9.25 -16.12 -1.03
N GLU A 113 -10.54 -16.37 -1.26
CA GLU A 113 -11.08 -16.80 -2.55
C GLU A 113 -10.96 -15.74 -3.66
N ARG A 114 -10.79 -14.47 -3.28
CA ARG A 114 -10.59 -13.35 -4.21
C ARG A 114 -9.10 -13.05 -4.45
N VAL A 115 -8.17 -13.70 -3.72
CA VAL A 115 -6.73 -13.44 -3.73
C VAL A 115 -5.97 -14.68 -4.17
N ARG A 116 -5.42 -14.68 -5.40
CA ARG A 116 -4.60 -15.79 -5.92
C ARG A 116 -3.27 -15.89 -5.19
N SER A 117 -2.64 -14.77 -4.91
CA SER A 117 -1.45 -14.64 -4.06
C SER A 117 -1.30 -13.21 -3.54
N LEU A 118 -0.49 -13.04 -2.50
CA LEU A 118 -0.15 -11.74 -1.95
C LEU A 118 1.36 -11.47 -2.10
N THR A 119 1.72 -10.28 -2.59
CA THR A 119 3.06 -9.70 -2.42
C THR A 119 2.94 -8.43 -1.58
N ALA A 120 3.28 -8.52 -0.30
CA ALA A 120 3.26 -7.39 0.62
C ALA A 120 4.65 -6.76 0.67
N VAL A 121 4.72 -5.45 0.42
CA VAL A 121 5.98 -4.68 0.37
C VAL A 121 5.97 -3.63 1.46
N ALA A 122 7.02 -3.58 2.25
CA ALA A 122 7.30 -2.58 3.30
C ALA A 122 6.33 -2.54 4.48
N PHE A 123 5.32 -3.42 4.56
CA PHE A 123 4.47 -3.50 5.76
C PHE A 123 4.19 -4.97 6.12
N PRO A 124 4.46 -5.39 7.40
CA PRO A 124 4.31 -6.76 7.86
C PRO A 124 2.84 -7.12 8.06
N HIS A 125 2.58 -8.38 8.39
CA HIS A 125 1.25 -8.79 8.82
C HIS A 125 0.75 -7.92 9.99
N LEU A 126 -0.50 -7.48 9.93
CA LEU A 126 -1.03 -6.49 10.86
C LEU A 126 -0.98 -6.95 12.33
N ASP A 127 -1.21 -8.24 12.60
CA ASP A 127 -1.12 -8.78 13.97
C ASP A 127 0.35 -8.87 14.44
N ALA A 128 1.30 -9.15 13.53
CA ALA A 128 2.73 -9.09 13.82
C ALA A 128 3.19 -7.67 14.19
N TYR A 129 2.74 -6.68 13.41
CA TYR A 129 3.01 -5.27 13.66
C TYR A 129 2.47 -4.83 15.02
N ARG A 130 1.20 -5.13 15.31
CA ARG A 130 0.55 -4.79 16.58
C ARG A 130 1.19 -5.51 17.77
N TYR A 131 1.63 -6.74 17.58
CA TYR A 131 2.39 -7.45 18.60
C TYR A 131 3.72 -6.73 18.89
N ALA A 132 4.46 -6.36 17.84
CA ALA A 132 5.71 -5.60 17.98
C ALA A 132 5.48 -4.26 18.70
N LEU A 133 4.42 -3.51 18.36
CA LEU A 133 4.06 -2.27 19.08
C LEU A 133 3.92 -2.48 20.60
N ARG A 134 3.45 -3.65 21.05
CA ARG A 134 3.28 -3.95 22.47
C ARG A 134 4.58 -4.30 23.17
N VAL A 135 5.47 -5.03 22.50
CA VAL A 135 6.63 -5.65 23.16
C VAL A 135 7.99 -5.08 22.74
N ASP A 136 8.09 -4.47 21.57
CA ASP A 136 9.35 -3.99 21.00
C ASP A 136 9.46 -2.45 21.11
N PRO A 137 10.43 -1.93 21.89
CA PRO A 137 10.66 -0.49 22.00
C PRO A 137 11.05 0.17 20.68
N GLU A 138 11.83 -0.51 19.84
CA GLU A 138 12.26 0.01 18.54
C GLU A 138 11.06 0.23 17.61
N GLN A 139 10.14 -0.76 17.52
CA GLN A 139 8.93 -0.58 16.72
C GLN A 139 8.04 0.55 17.26
N ARG A 140 7.95 0.75 18.57
CA ARG A 140 7.21 1.90 19.12
C ARG A 140 7.81 3.23 18.69
N GLU A 141 9.14 3.34 18.68
CA GLU A 141 9.84 4.55 18.22
C GLU A 141 9.57 4.79 16.73
N HIS A 142 9.73 3.76 15.90
CA HIS A 142 9.43 3.82 14.46
C HIS A 142 7.98 4.21 14.15
N SER A 143 7.05 3.91 15.04
CA SER A 143 5.61 4.16 14.87
C SER A 143 5.11 5.47 15.48
N GLY A 144 5.97 6.26 16.10
CA GLY A 144 5.59 7.49 16.80
C GLY A 144 4.93 8.55 15.92
N TYR A 145 5.11 8.48 14.62
CA TYR A 145 4.50 9.40 13.64
C TYR A 145 2.99 9.13 13.40
N ILE A 146 2.49 7.94 13.71
CA ILE A 146 1.13 7.49 13.36
C ILE A 146 0.07 8.39 14.00
N GLU A 147 0.21 8.66 15.29
CA GLU A 147 -0.73 9.52 16.02
C GLU A 147 -0.74 10.95 15.47
N ALA A 148 0.44 11.49 15.16
CA ALA A 148 0.58 12.82 14.58
C ALA A 148 -0.08 12.92 13.19
N LEU A 149 0.04 11.89 12.34
CA LEU A 149 -0.62 11.84 11.04
C LEU A 149 -2.13 11.65 11.14
N GLY A 150 -2.62 10.98 12.18
CA GLY A 150 -4.04 10.79 12.45
C GLY A 150 -4.73 12.02 13.05
N ALA A 151 -3.96 13.04 13.48
CA ALA A 151 -4.52 14.26 14.06
C ALA A 151 -5.29 15.10 13.01
N GLU A 152 -6.38 15.75 13.43
CA GLU A 152 -7.21 16.57 12.55
C GLU A 152 -6.43 17.75 11.93
N SER A 153 -5.46 18.31 12.64
CA SER A 153 -4.58 19.38 12.16
C SER A 153 -3.54 18.94 11.13
N ALA A 154 -3.21 17.64 11.06
CA ALA A 154 -2.07 17.14 10.30
C ALA A 154 -2.05 17.62 8.84
N ALA A 155 -3.18 17.59 8.16
CA ALA A 155 -3.26 18.04 6.77
C ALA A 155 -2.95 19.54 6.63
N ALA A 156 -3.42 20.38 7.56
CA ALA A 156 -3.14 21.82 7.55
C ALA A 156 -1.66 22.09 7.82
N ASP A 157 -1.07 21.35 8.78
CA ASP A 157 0.34 21.48 9.15
C ASP A 157 1.28 21.09 7.99
N PHE A 158 0.93 20.05 7.21
CA PHE A 158 1.70 19.63 6.04
C PHE A 158 1.55 20.56 4.84
N LEU A 159 0.40 21.24 4.70
CA LEU A 159 0.12 22.15 3.60
C LEU A 159 0.51 23.60 3.89
N ALA A 160 0.90 23.91 5.12
CA ALA A 160 1.41 25.22 5.48
C ALA A 160 2.67 25.58 4.66
N ASP A 161 2.91 26.89 4.50
CA ASP A 161 4.09 27.41 3.83
C ASP A 161 4.34 26.80 2.43
N GLY A 162 3.28 26.66 1.64
CA GLY A 162 3.34 26.11 0.29
C GLY A 162 3.65 24.62 0.25
N ALA A 163 3.26 23.87 1.29
CA ALA A 163 3.51 22.44 1.46
C ALA A 163 5.00 22.08 1.67
N ALA A 164 5.79 22.99 2.20
CA ALA A 164 7.22 22.79 2.43
C ALA A 164 7.50 21.55 3.32
N ARG A 165 6.66 21.30 4.33
CA ARG A 165 6.79 20.12 5.19
C ARG A 165 6.52 18.81 4.45
N LEU A 166 5.53 18.79 3.55
CA LEU A 166 5.24 17.63 2.71
C LEU A 166 6.38 17.39 1.71
N GLU A 167 6.90 18.44 1.09
CA GLU A 167 8.05 18.35 0.20
C GLU A 167 9.29 17.82 0.92
N ALA A 168 9.57 18.32 2.14
CA ALA A 168 10.67 17.83 2.96
C ALA A 168 10.52 16.35 3.30
N TRP A 169 9.30 15.84 3.46
CA TRP A 169 9.05 14.41 3.66
C TRP A 169 9.52 13.56 2.48
N TYR A 170 9.24 14.00 1.24
CA TYR A 170 9.73 13.31 0.04
C TYR A 170 11.24 13.39 -0.15
N ARG A 171 11.89 14.41 0.45
CA ARG A 171 13.34 14.64 0.33
C ARG A 171 14.16 14.14 1.52
N GLN A 172 13.51 13.55 2.54
CA GLN A 172 14.23 13.13 3.75
C GLN A 172 15.24 12.01 3.46
N PRO A 173 16.38 11.98 4.18
CA PRO A 173 17.33 10.88 4.11
C PRO A 173 16.62 9.54 4.45
N GLY A 174 16.79 8.55 3.60
CA GLY A 174 16.09 7.26 3.75
C GLY A 174 14.78 7.15 2.97
N ALA A 175 14.18 8.26 2.52
CA ALA A 175 13.05 8.21 1.60
C ALA A 175 13.43 7.68 0.20
N GLY A 176 14.72 7.53 -0.05
CA GLY A 176 15.25 7.13 -1.34
C GLY A 176 15.44 8.29 -2.29
N VAL A 177 15.96 8.00 -3.46
CA VAL A 177 16.22 9.02 -4.47
C VAL A 177 15.02 9.11 -5.40
N LEU A 178 13.96 9.80 -4.95
CA LEU A 178 12.93 10.22 -5.89
C LEU A 178 13.49 11.29 -6.82
N SER A 179 13.20 11.18 -8.10
CA SER A 179 13.51 12.25 -9.05
C SER A 179 12.66 13.49 -8.73
N GLU A 180 13.12 14.66 -9.15
CA GLU A 180 12.35 15.90 -9.00
C GLU A 180 10.95 15.77 -9.65
N GLU A 181 10.86 15.12 -10.80
CA GLU A 181 9.60 14.87 -11.49
C GLU A 181 8.65 14.01 -10.65
N GLN A 182 9.14 12.96 -9.99
CA GLN A 182 8.33 12.11 -9.09
C GLN A 182 7.84 12.91 -7.89
N ILE A 183 8.71 13.69 -7.25
CA ILE A 183 8.35 14.56 -6.12
C ILE A 183 7.24 15.52 -6.53
N GLN A 184 7.41 16.22 -7.64
CA GLN A 184 6.42 17.19 -8.13
C GLN A 184 5.08 16.51 -8.50
N ARG A 185 5.11 15.27 -8.99
CA ARG A 185 3.90 14.48 -9.24
C ARG A 185 3.11 14.20 -7.98
N TYR A 186 3.79 13.71 -6.93
CA TYR A 186 3.15 13.41 -5.65
C TYR A 186 2.67 14.69 -4.94
N LEU A 187 3.46 15.77 -4.98
CA LEU A 187 3.05 17.07 -4.45
C LEU A 187 1.77 17.57 -5.11
N ARG A 188 1.68 17.54 -6.45
CA ARG A 188 0.44 17.94 -7.16
C ARG A 188 -0.78 17.14 -6.72
N THR A 189 -0.64 15.84 -6.47
CA THR A 189 -1.73 15.01 -5.96
C THR A 189 -2.17 15.47 -4.58
N HIS A 190 -1.23 15.59 -3.65
CA HIS A 190 -1.56 15.86 -2.24
C HIS A 190 -1.93 17.32 -1.94
N THR A 191 -1.45 18.26 -2.76
CA THR A 191 -1.84 19.67 -2.65
C THR A 191 -3.18 19.99 -3.35
N ALA A 192 -3.72 19.04 -4.13
CA ALA A 192 -5.08 19.19 -4.66
C ALA A 192 -6.10 19.27 -3.51
N PRO A 193 -7.13 20.13 -3.63
CA PRO A 193 -8.08 20.38 -2.55
C PRO A 193 -8.66 19.10 -1.95
N GLY A 194 -8.51 18.94 -0.64
CA GLY A 194 -9.07 17.83 0.13
C GLY A 194 -8.30 16.52 0.08
N THR A 195 -7.33 16.32 -0.83
CA THR A 195 -6.63 15.04 -0.99
C THR A 195 -5.85 14.66 0.26
N LEU A 196 -4.97 15.52 0.73
CA LEU A 196 -4.11 15.17 1.87
C LEU A 196 -4.94 14.90 3.13
N ARG A 197 -5.97 15.71 3.39
CA ARG A 197 -6.88 15.47 4.51
C ARG A 197 -7.57 14.09 4.41
N ALA A 198 -8.02 13.71 3.22
CA ALA A 198 -8.69 12.44 3.00
C ALA A 198 -7.71 11.26 3.12
N ALA A 199 -6.50 11.39 2.57
CA ALA A 199 -5.46 10.36 2.71
C ALA A 199 -5.05 10.14 4.18
N LEU A 200 -4.92 11.19 4.98
CA LEU A 200 -4.54 11.10 6.39
C LEU A 200 -5.64 10.48 7.29
N ARG A 201 -6.89 10.43 6.83
CA ARG A 201 -7.96 9.71 7.56
C ARG A 201 -7.72 8.21 7.70
N TRP A 202 -6.88 7.62 6.89
CA TRP A 202 -6.46 6.23 7.05
C TRP A 202 -5.79 6.00 8.40
N TYR A 203 -4.97 6.97 8.84
CA TYR A 203 -4.34 6.94 10.17
C TYR A 203 -5.36 7.22 11.28
N GLY A 204 -6.26 8.18 11.06
CA GLY A 204 -7.31 8.55 12.02
C GLY A 204 -8.38 7.46 12.22
N ALA A 205 -8.55 6.54 11.27
CA ALA A 205 -9.49 5.41 11.39
C ALA A 205 -9.06 4.33 12.39
N GLY A 206 -7.86 4.43 12.96
CA GLY A 206 -7.39 3.56 14.05
C GLY A 206 -7.00 2.14 13.64
N THR A 207 -6.93 1.84 12.35
CA THR A 207 -6.65 0.49 11.82
C THR A 207 -5.37 -0.11 12.40
N LEU A 208 -4.27 0.65 12.42
CA LEU A 208 -2.97 0.15 12.87
C LEU A 208 -2.90 -0.12 14.37
N LEU A 209 -3.71 0.57 15.15
CA LEU A 209 -3.72 0.51 16.63
C LEU A 209 -4.89 -0.30 17.18
N SER A 210 -5.72 -0.90 16.35
CA SER A 210 -6.85 -1.74 16.76
C SER A 210 -6.38 -3.04 17.41
N ASP A 211 -7.12 -3.53 18.39
CA ASP A 211 -6.91 -4.86 19.01
C ASP A 211 -7.64 -5.99 18.27
N GLU A 212 -8.44 -5.68 17.25
CA GLU A 212 -9.15 -6.69 16.46
C GLU A 212 -8.15 -7.52 15.64
N PRO A 213 -8.03 -8.84 15.87
CA PRO A 213 -7.09 -9.67 15.16
C PRO A 213 -7.47 -9.80 13.69
N LEU A 214 -6.47 -9.72 12.80
CA LEU A 214 -6.65 -9.96 11.39
C LEU A 214 -6.85 -11.45 11.10
N GLY A 215 -6.13 -12.32 11.80
CA GLY A 215 -6.15 -13.76 11.59
C GLY A 215 -5.15 -14.24 10.53
N PRO A 216 -5.02 -15.56 10.35
CA PRO A 216 -4.00 -16.15 9.50
C PRO A 216 -4.28 -15.95 8.01
N VAL A 217 -3.21 -15.85 7.23
CA VAL A 217 -3.25 -15.82 5.76
C VAL A 217 -2.91 -17.20 5.22
N THR A 218 -3.79 -17.74 4.35
CA THR A 218 -3.66 -19.08 3.77
C THR A 218 -3.18 -19.06 2.32
N VAL A 219 -3.27 -17.93 1.64
CA VAL A 219 -2.85 -17.79 0.24
C VAL A 219 -1.32 -17.73 0.12
N PRO A 220 -0.75 -18.16 -1.03
CA PRO A 220 0.68 -18.01 -1.29
C PRO A 220 1.13 -16.55 -1.11
N THR A 221 2.13 -16.31 -0.27
CA THR A 221 2.51 -14.97 0.14
C THR A 221 4.02 -14.72 0.03
N THR A 222 4.40 -13.60 -0.57
CA THR A 222 5.75 -13.04 -0.48
C THR A 222 5.71 -11.76 0.34
N TYR A 223 6.57 -11.66 1.34
CA TYR A 223 6.76 -10.42 2.09
C TYR A 223 8.15 -9.85 1.79
N VAL A 224 8.19 -8.62 1.30
CA VAL A 224 9.42 -7.89 0.96
C VAL A 224 9.62 -6.76 1.97
N TRP A 225 10.73 -6.81 2.70
CA TRP A 225 11.08 -5.80 3.71
C TRP A 225 12.52 -5.33 3.52
N SER A 226 12.83 -4.14 3.99
CA SER A 226 14.18 -3.59 3.92
C SER A 226 14.74 -3.21 5.29
N GLU A 227 16.06 -3.37 5.44
CA GLU A 227 16.78 -3.14 6.69
C GLU A 227 16.83 -1.67 7.14
N ARG A 228 16.59 -0.74 6.20
CA ARG A 228 16.59 0.70 6.46
C ARG A 228 15.19 1.31 6.42
N ASP A 229 14.18 0.47 6.61
CA ASP A 229 12.80 0.96 6.70
C ASP A 229 12.61 1.74 8.01
N PRO A 230 12.28 3.05 7.94
CA PRO A 230 12.11 3.87 9.15
C PRO A 230 10.77 3.61 9.86
N ALA A 231 9.83 2.89 9.23
CA ALA A 231 8.49 2.64 9.75
C ALA A 231 8.34 1.23 10.36
N VAL A 232 9.15 0.27 9.88
CA VAL A 232 9.01 -1.15 10.23
C VAL A 232 10.34 -1.74 10.65
N GLY A 233 10.44 -2.13 11.92
CA GLY A 233 11.60 -2.78 12.50
C GLY A 233 11.73 -4.26 12.13
N ALA A 234 12.92 -4.82 12.37
CA ALA A 234 13.24 -6.21 12.09
C ALA A 234 12.32 -7.18 12.85
N PHE A 235 12.04 -6.88 14.11
CA PHE A 235 11.21 -7.75 14.96
C PHE A 235 9.80 -7.93 14.37
N ALA A 236 9.11 -6.84 14.00
CA ALA A 236 7.78 -6.91 13.38
C ALA A 236 7.81 -7.71 12.07
N SER A 237 8.85 -7.51 11.28
CA SER A 237 9.04 -8.23 10.01
C SER A 237 9.20 -9.71 10.19
N GLU A 238 10.01 -10.15 11.16
CA GLU A 238 10.25 -11.56 11.48
C GLU A 238 9.00 -12.25 12.04
N GLN A 239 8.20 -11.55 12.86
CA GLN A 239 6.94 -12.09 13.39
C GLN A 239 5.89 -12.38 12.31
N THR A 240 5.99 -11.78 11.13
CA THR A 240 5.03 -11.99 10.02
C THR A 240 4.91 -13.48 9.64
N ALA A 241 6.00 -14.23 9.68
CA ALA A 241 6.01 -15.66 9.36
C ALA A 241 5.03 -16.50 10.19
N HIS A 242 4.74 -16.08 11.43
CA HIS A 242 3.83 -16.79 12.32
C HIS A 242 2.35 -16.63 11.96
N HIS A 243 2.04 -15.71 11.05
CA HIS A 243 0.67 -15.38 10.64
C HIS A 243 0.34 -15.86 9.21
N VAL A 244 1.28 -16.53 8.52
CA VAL A 244 1.04 -17.09 7.20
C VAL A 244 1.16 -18.62 7.28
N THR A 245 0.06 -19.32 6.93
CA THR A 245 -0.01 -20.77 6.92
C THR A 245 0.08 -21.36 5.50
N GLY A 246 -0.05 -20.50 4.48
CA GLY A 246 0.19 -20.85 3.09
C GLY A 246 1.69 -20.90 2.73
N ASP A 247 2.00 -21.06 1.44
CA ASP A 247 3.39 -20.94 0.97
C ASP A 247 3.93 -19.53 1.23
N TYR A 248 4.95 -19.43 2.07
CA TYR A 248 5.49 -18.15 2.54
C TYR A 248 6.94 -17.95 2.14
N ARG A 249 7.22 -16.81 1.54
CA ARG A 249 8.55 -16.33 1.22
C ARG A 249 8.78 -14.96 1.88
N SER A 250 9.86 -14.84 2.66
CA SER A 250 10.36 -13.55 3.17
C SER A 250 11.58 -13.12 2.38
N VAL A 251 11.61 -11.87 1.95
CA VAL A 251 12.69 -11.24 1.20
C VAL A 251 13.18 -10.02 1.97
N ARG A 252 14.45 -10.04 2.36
CA ARG A 252 15.10 -8.95 3.06
C ARG A 252 16.03 -8.21 2.11
N LEU A 253 15.78 -6.92 1.91
CA LEU A 253 16.58 -6.06 1.05
C LEU A 253 17.57 -5.24 1.87
N ALA A 254 18.87 -5.38 1.57
CA ALA A 254 19.92 -4.60 2.21
C ALA A 254 20.02 -3.20 1.60
N GLY A 255 20.19 -2.19 2.45
CA GLY A 255 20.51 -0.84 2.01
C GLY A 255 19.38 -0.02 1.36
N VAL A 256 18.19 -0.57 1.28
CA VAL A 256 16.97 0.04 0.72
C VAL A 256 16.17 0.71 1.83
N SER A 257 15.41 1.77 1.52
CA SER A 257 14.49 2.40 2.47
C SER A 257 13.06 1.85 2.34
N HIS A 258 12.10 2.58 2.88
CA HIS A 258 10.69 2.23 2.81
C HIS A 258 10.09 2.23 1.39
N TRP A 259 10.63 3.03 0.45
CA TRP A 259 10.02 3.25 -0.89
C TRP A 259 10.57 2.32 -1.95
N GLN A 260 10.46 1.03 -1.69
CA GLN A 260 11.04 -0.04 -2.51
C GLN A 260 10.54 -0.04 -3.96
N PRO A 261 9.23 0.19 -4.26
CA PRO A 261 8.77 0.21 -5.65
C PRO A 261 9.41 1.30 -6.52
N GLN A 262 9.80 2.44 -5.90
CA GLN A 262 10.45 3.54 -6.61
C GLN A 262 11.97 3.38 -6.67
N GLN A 263 12.57 2.79 -5.64
CA GLN A 263 14.03 2.63 -5.56
C GLN A 263 14.53 1.40 -6.31
N PHE A 264 13.77 0.32 -6.27
CA PHE A 264 14.15 -0.98 -6.81
C PHE A 264 12.99 -1.65 -7.56
N PRO A 265 12.44 -0.96 -8.58
CA PRO A 265 11.27 -1.45 -9.31
C PRO A 265 11.49 -2.82 -9.94
N GLU A 266 12.69 -3.08 -10.48
CA GLU A 266 13.06 -4.36 -11.07
C GLU A 266 13.09 -5.49 -10.04
N THR A 267 13.60 -5.23 -8.84
CA THR A 267 13.63 -6.22 -7.75
C THR A 267 12.21 -6.54 -7.26
N VAL A 268 11.39 -5.51 -7.07
CA VAL A 268 9.98 -5.69 -6.68
C VAL A 268 9.22 -6.45 -7.77
N ALA A 269 9.41 -6.09 -9.04
CA ALA A 269 8.80 -6.80 -10.16
C ALA A 269 9.25 -8.28 -10.23
N ALA A 270 10.54 -8.57 -10.01
CA ALA A 270 11.05 -9.93 -10.00
C ALA A 270 10.41 -10.78 -8.88
N GLU A 271 10.19 -10.23 -7.69
CA GLU A 271 9.53 -10.95 -6.61
C GLU A 271 8.02 -11.14 -6.88
N ILE A 272 7.37 -10.19 -7.55
CA ILE A 272 6.00 -10.37 -8.05
C ILE A 272 5.95 -11.50 -9.08
N LEU A 273 6.79 -11.46 -10.11
CA LEU A 273 6.86 -12.50 -11.15
C LEU A 273 7.11 -13.88 -10.56
N ARG A 274 8.04 -13.98 -9.62
CA ARG A 274 8.31 -15.23 -8.90
C ARG A 274 7.08 -15.73 -8.15
N ARG A 275 6.34 -14.84 -7.49
CA ARG A 275 5.15 -15.18 -6.71
C ARG A 275 4.00 -15.65 -7.59
N VAL A 276 3.83 -15.07 -8.76
CA VAL A 276 2.78 -15.47 -9.72
C VAL A 276 3.16 -16.65 -10.59
N GLY A 277 4.40 -17.19 -10.46
CA GLY A 277 4.84 -18.40 -11.16
C GLY A 277 5.52 -18.16 -12.52
N HIS A 278 5.99 -16.93 -12.78
CA HIS A 278 6.71 -16.54 -14.00
C HIS A 278 8.21 -16.23 -13.74
N GLY A 279 8.77 -16.63 -12.60
CA GLY A 279 10.15 -16.37 -12.20
C GLY A 279 11.05 -17.59 -12.24
#